data_faf7a68d76a969dfa561f8592bb49213
#
_entry.id   faf7a68d76a969dfa561f8592bb49213
#
_cell.length_a   1.000
_cell.length_b   1.000
_cell.length_c   1.000
_cell.angle_alpha   90.00
_cell.angle_beta   90.00
_cell.angle_gamma   90.00
#
_symmetry.space_group_name_H-M   'P 1'
#
loop_
_entity.id
_entity.type
_entity.pdbx_description
1 polymer ?
#
loop_
_entity_poly.entity_id
_entity_poly.type
_entity_poly.pdbx_seq_one_letter_code
_entity_poly.pdbx_strand_id
1 'polypeptide(L)'
;MAEPSFAELQATFRKFWPTVTLRSIDVERTVVVVHSISFDVPDQLIPVFPAYEERFLCMVLSLLRAPRSRVIYVTSQPIHSRVLDYYFGLVPELDTPEARARFVPVSLVDGRNEPLSRKLLARPGAIRRIRELVGKPEFAMILPFCMTADEVALAEALGIPIYGSDPGPQLARLEDR
;
A
#
# COMPACT_ATOMS: atom_id res chain seq x y z
N MET A 1 0.87 5.02 -24.96
CA MET A 1 -0.40 5.41 -24.33
C MET A 1 -0.05 6.38 -23.21
N ALA A 2 -0.81 7.46 -23.04
CA ALA A 2 -0.60 8.36 -21.90
C ALA A 2 -0.89 7.62 -20.59
N GLU A 3 -0.12 7.91 -19.55
CA GLU A 3 -0.41 7.38 -18.21
C GLU A 3 -1.72 8.01 -17.70
N PRO A 4 -2.60 7.23 -17.02
CA PRO A 4 -3.87 7.75 -16.53
C PRO A 4 -3.63 8.77 -15.41
N SER A 5 -4.43 9.83 -15.39
CA SER A 5 -4.42 10.83 -14.32
C SER A 5 -5.01 10.27 -13.03
N PHE A 6 -4.70 10.89 -11.89
CA PHE A 6 -5.27 10.52 -10.59
C PHE A 6 -6.81 10.49 -10.61
N ALA A 7 -7.46 11.47 -11.23
CA ALA A 7 -8.91 11.53 -11.33
C ALA A 7 -9.52 10.34 -12.09
N GLU A 8 -8.87 9.93 -13.18
CA GLU A 8 -9.29 8.76 -13.97
C GLU A 8 -9.13 7.47 -13.16
N LEU A 9 -8.00 7.31 -12.44
CA LEU A 9 -7.78 6.18 -11.54
C LEU A 9 -8.83 6.12 -10.44
N GLN A 10 -9.14 7.24 -9.79
CA GLN A 10 -10.17 7.29 -8.75
C GLN A 10 -11.59 7.02 -9.29
N ALA A 11 -11.87 7.34 -10.55
CA ALA A 11 -13.13 6.96 -11.19
C ALA A 11 -13.25 5.43 -11.37
N THR A 12 -12.14 4.75 -11.65
CA THR A 12 -12.11 3.26 -11.68
C THR A 12 -12.31 2.67 -10.28
N PHE A 13 -11.74 3.28 -9.25
CA PHE A 13 -11.92 2.85 -7.87
C PHE A 13 -13.38 2.85 -7.43
N ARG A 14 -14.15 3.86 -7.80
CA ARG A 14 -15.59 3.93 -7.49
C ARG A 14 -16.38 2.74 -8.07
N LYS A 15 -15.97 2.24 -9.23
CA LYS A 15 -16.58 1.04 -9.86
C LYS A 15 -16.16 -0.24 -9.13
N PHE A 16 -14.93 -0.28 -8.65
CA PHE A 16 -14.36 -1.42 -7.95
C PHE A 16 -14.78 -1.49 -6.47
N TRP A 17 -15.09 -0.34 -5.84
CA TRP A 17 -15.42 -0.22 -4.41
C TRP A 17 -16.50 -1.19 -3.91
N PRO A 18 -17.62 -1.42 -4.61
CA PRO A 18 -18.62 -2.40 -4.18
C PRO A 18 -18.09 -3.81 -4.02
N THR A 19 -17.01 -4.15 -4.74
CA THR A 19 -16.37 -5.46 -4.67
C THR A 19 -15.36 -5.56 -3.51
N VAL A 20 -14.88 -4.42 -3.00
CA VAL A 20 -13.93 -4.34 -1.87
C VAL A 20 -14.65 -4.39 -0.52
N THR A 21 -15.92 -3.97 -0.47
CA THR A 21 -16.71 -4.04 0.75
C THR A 21 -16.92 -5.48 1.21
N LEU A 22 -16.89 -5.68 2.52
CA LEU A 22 -16.87 -6.98 3.23
C LEU A 22 -17.90 -8.04 2.81
N ARG A 23 -18.84 -7.70 1.94
CA ARG A 23 -19.88 -8.62 1.45
C ARG A 23 -19.44 -9.46 0.24
N SER A 24 -18.33 -9.14 -0.41
CA SER A 24 -17.81 -9.84 -1.60
C SER A 24 -16.53 -10.59 -1.27
N ILE A 25 -16.65 -11.71 -0.54
CA ILE A 25 -15.51 -12.51 -0.09
C ILE A 25 -14.78 -13.17 -1.28
N ASP A 26 -15.50 -13.41 -2.39
CA ASP A 26 -15.01 -14.20 -3.54
C ASP A 26 -14.58 -13.34 -4.75
N VAL A 27 -14.20 -12.09 -4.54
CA VAL A 27 -13.70 -11.24 -5.61
C VAL A 27 -12.18 -11.22 -5.62
N GLU A 28 -11.59 -11.45 -6.79
CA GLU A 28 -10.15 -11.27 -7.01
C GLU A 28 -9.78 -9.83 -6.77
N ARG A 29 -8.76 -9.62 -5.92
CA ARG A 29 -8.23 -8.28 -5.66
C ARG A 29 -6.76 -8.34 -5.24
N THR A 30 -6.01 -7.35 -5.68
CA THR A 30 -4.63 -7.12 -5.24
C THR A 30 -4.57 -5.80 -4.48
N VAL A 31 -4.09 -5.84 -3.25
CA VAL A 31 -3.90 -4.65 -2.42
C VAL A 31 -2.41 -4.39 -2.30
N VAL A 32 -1.96 -3.26 -2.83
CA VAL A 32 -0.59 -2.76 -2.66
C VAL A 32 -0.57 -1.88 -1.43
N VAL A 33 0.04 -2.37 -0.36
CA VAL A 33 0.10 -1.65 0.91
C VAL A 33 1.38 -0.81 0.95
N VAL A 34 1.22 0.50 1.10
CA VAL A 34 2.32 1.47 1.25
C VAL A 34 2.02 2.35 2.45
N HIS A 35 2.44 1.89 3.62
CA HIS A 35 2.22 2.63 4.87
C HIS A 35 3.31 3.68 5.06
N SER A 36 3.32 4.68 4.18
CA SER A 36 4.21 5.82 4.26
C SER A 36 3.70 6.86 5.23
N ILE A 37 4.57 7.36 6.11
CA ILE A 37 4.33 8.55 6.92
C ILE A 37 4.90 9.72 6.12
N SER A 38 4.04 10.34 5.30
CA SER A 38 4.43 11.36 4.31
C SER A 38 4.07 12.79 4.75
N PHE A 39 3.56 12.97 5.96
CA PHE A 39 3.32 14.28 6.56
C PHE A 39 4.49 14.70 7.46
N ASP A 40 4.56 15.98 7.77
CA ASP A 40 5.60 16.52 8.64
C ASP A 40 5.51 15.96 10.07
N VAL A 41 6.61 15.42 10.52
CA VAL A 41 6.78 14.89 11.87
C VAL A 41 8.08 15.44 12.48
N PRO A 42 8.18 15.54 13.81
CA PRO A 42 9.44 15.88 14.46
C PRO A 42 10.57 14.92 14.04
N ASP A 43 11.76 15.47 13.78
CA ASP A 43 12.93 14.70 13.30
C ASP A 43 13.27 13.50 14.19
N GLN A 44 12.98 13.60 15.50
CA GLN A 44 13.21 12.53 16.48
C GLN A 44 12.37 11.27 16.20
N LEU A 45 11.25 11.40 15.47
CA LEU A 45 10.35 10.28 15.14
C LEU A 45 10.72 9.59 13.82
N ILE A 46 11.49 10.25 12.95
CA ILE A 46 11.83 9.69 11.62
C ILE A 46 12.57 8.34 11.72
N PRO A 47 13.54 8.15 12.65
CA PRO A 47 14.25 6.87 12.74
C PRO A 47 13.38 5.66 13.11
N VAL A 48 12.15 5.87 13.61
CA VAL A 48 11.25 4.78 13.98
C VAL A 48 10.27 4.38 12.87
N PHE A 49 10.25 5.08 11.73
CA PHE A 49 9.36 4.78 10.61
C PHE A 49 9.43 3.33 10.12
N PRO A 50 10.61 2.71 9.94
CA PRO A 50 10.66 1.30 9.53
C PRO A 50 9.97 0.35 10.52
N ALA A 51 9.99 0.68 11.83
CA ALA A 51 9.28 -0.11 12.83
C ALA A 51 7.74 0.06 12.73
N TYR A 52 7.26 1.25 12.35
CA TYR A 52 5.84 1.44 12.06
C TYR A 52 5.41 0.68 10.80
N GLU A 53 6.21 0.72 9.73
CA GLU A 53 5.96 -0.05 8.52
C GLU A 53 5.78 -1.55 8.85
N GLU A 54 6.58 -2.10 9.76
CA GLU A 54 6.46 -3.48 10.22
C GLU A 54 5.21 -3.71 11.09
N ARG A 55 4.90 -2.80 12.02
CA ARG A 55 3.76 -2.94 12.95
C ARG A 55 2.40 -2.90 12.25
N PHE A 56 2.25 -2.15 11.20
CA PHE A 56 1.00 -2.11 10.43
C PHE A 56 0.66 -3.44 9.75
N LEU A 57 1.62 -4.36 9.65
CA LEU A 57 1.40 -5.69 9.09
C LEU A 57 0.23 -6.42 9.76
N CYS A 58 0.08 -6.33 11.08
CA CYS A 58 -1.00 -7.00 11.80
C CYS A 58 -2.40 -6.57 11.32
N MET A 59 -2.56 -5.31 10.90
CA MET A 59 -3.85 -4.79 10.42
C MET A 59 -4.19 -5.30 9.01
N VAL A 60 -3.18 -5.42 8.15
CA VAL A 60 -3.40 -5.77 6.73
C VAL A 60 -3.49 -7.27 6.48
N LEU A 61 -3.00 -8.10 7.38
CA LEU A 61 -3.16 -9.56 7.24
C LEU A 61 -4.62 -9.98 7.18
N SER A 62 -5.53 -9.24 7.83
CA SER A 62 -6.97 -9.48 7.75
C SER A 62 -7.53 -9.43 6.32
N LEU A 63 -6.87 -8.73 5.40
CA LEU A 63 -7.23 -8.69 3.97
C LEU A 63 -7.12 -10.07 3.31
N LEU A 64 -6.26 -10.95 3.83
CA LEU A 64 -6.07 -12.31 3.33
C LEU A 64 -7.19 -13.27 3.72
N ARG A 65 -8.13 -12.85 4.59
CA ARG A 65 -9.35 -13.64 4.90
C ARG A 65 -10.21 -13.88 3.66
N ALA A 66 -10.18 -12.96 2.71
CA ALA A 66 -10.78 -13.19 1.42
C ALA A 66 -9.87 -14.11 0.58
N PRO A 67 -10.33 -15.30 0.16
CA PRO A 67 -9.47 -16.34 -0.44
C PRO A 67 -8.83 -15.93 -1.76
N ARG A 68 -9.43 -14.97 -2.47
CA ARG A 68 -8.89 -14.43 -3.74
C ARG A 68 -8.20 -13.06 -3.58
N SER A 69 -7.98 -12.63 -2.34
CA SER A 69 -7.25 -11.41 -2.03
C SER A 69 -5.75 -11.68 -1.97
N ARG A 70 -4.95 -10.84 -2.61
CA ARG A 70 -3.49 -10.82 -2.57
C ARG A 70 -3.00 -9.51 -1.98
N VAL A 71 -1.99 -9.56 -1.15
CA VAL A 71 -1.38 -8.40 -0.53
C VAL A 71 0.07 -8.28 -0.99
N ILE A 72 0.42 -7.15 -1.60
CA ILE A 72 1.79 -6.75 -1.89
C ILE A 72 2.16 -5.73 -0.82
N TYR A 73 3.04 -6.11 0.11
CA TYR A 73 3.41 -5.30 1.26
C TYR A 73 4.76 -4.65 1.04
N VAL A 74 4.76 -3.32 0.84
CA VAL A 74 5.98 -2.55 0.55
C VAL A 74 6.56 -2.00 1.84
N THR A 75 7.87 -2.15 2.03
CA THR A 75 8.59 -1.63 3.20
C THR A 75 9.94 -1.04 2.82
N SER A 76 10.44 -0.12 3.64
CA SER A 76 11.79 0.44 3.51
C SER A 76 12.86 -0.62 3.75
N GLN A 77 12.67 -1.46 4.78
CA GLN A 77 13.60 -2.52 5.18
C GLN A 77 12.92 -3.90 5.11
N PRO A 78 13.70 -4.98 4.90
CA PRO A 78 13.14 -6.33 4.94
C PRO A 78 12.52 -6.65 6.30
N ILE A 79 11.31 -7.20 6.29
CA ILE A 79 10.69 -7.75 7.50
C ILE A 79 11.34 -9.11 7.79
N HIS A 80 11.81 -9.29 9.01
CA HIS A 80 12.43 -10.55 9.41
C HIS A 80 11.40 -11.69 9.42
N SER A 81 11.78 -12.88 8.96
CA SER A 81 10.86 -14.03 8.86
C SER A 81 10.15 -14.38 10.17
N ARG A 82 10.87 -14.30 11.31
CA ARG A 82 10.28 -14.55 12.64
C ARG A 82 9.17 -13.55 13.00
N VAL A 83 9.25 -12.31 12.49
CA VAL A 83 8.21 -11.30 12.68
C VAL A 83 6.98 -11.66 11.85
N LEU A 84 7.18 -12.10 10.61
CA LEU A 84 6.10 -12.61 9.77
C LEU A 84 5.44 -13.82 10.43
N ASP A 85 6.22 -14.78 10.92
CA ASP A 85 5.71 -15.97 11.60
C ASP A 85 4.91 -15.61 12.86
N TYR A 86 5.41 -14.63 13.64
CA TYR A 86 4.69 -14.13 14.80
C TYR A 86 3.33 -13.53 14.43
N TYR A 87 3.27 -12.65 13.43
CA TYR A 87 2.02 -12.01 13.04
C TYR A 87 1.02 -12.99 12.40
N PHE A 88 1.48 -13.93 11.57
CA PHE A 88 0.62 -15.00 11.05
C PHE A 88 0.09 -15.88 12.17
N GLY A 89 0.93 -16.22 13.16
CA GLY A 89 0.54 -17.01 14.33
C GLY A 89 -0.51 -16.34 15.23
N LEU A 90 -0.64 -14.99 15.17
CA LEU A 90 -1.72 -14.26 15.86
C LEU A 90 -3.09 -14.46 15.21
N VAL A 91 -3.13 -14.93 13.96
CA VAL A 91 -4.35 -15.15 13.17
C VAL A 91 -4.32 -16.56 12.61
N PRO A 92 -4.60 -17.58 13.45
CA PRO A 92 -4.39 -18.99 13.08
C PRO A 92 -5.08 -19.43 11.79
N GLU A 93 -6.24 -18.86 11.47
CA GLU A 93 -6.95 -19.11 10.22
C GLU A 93 -6.21 -18.62 8.96
N LEU A 94 -5.21 -17.75 9.10
CA LEU A 94 -4.36 -17.25 8.02
C LEU A 94 -2.96 -17.88 8.04
N ASP A 95 -2.62 -18.64 9.07
CA ASP A 95 -1.32 -19.32 9.15
C ASP A 95 -1.32 -20.62 8.34
N THR A 96 -1.66 -20.51 7.06
CA THR A 96 -1.70 -21.60 6.10
C THR A 96 -0.77 -21.32 4.92
N PRO A 97 -0.23 -22.35 4.26
CA PRO A 97 0.62 -22.16 3.07
C PRO A 97 -0.06 -21.32 1.98
N GLU A 98 -1.36 -21.50 1.77
CA GLU A 98 -2.15 -20.82 0.76
C GLU A 98 -2.33 -19.33 1.08
N ALA A 99 -2.58 -18.97 2.34
CA ALA A 99 -2.69 -17.58 2.75
C ALA A 99 -1.32 -16.89 2.71
N ARG A 100 -0.28 -17.56 3.20
CA ARG A 100 1.09 -17.05 3.14
C ARG A 100 1.58 -16.83 1.71
N ALA A 101 1.23 -17.69 0.76
CA ALA A 101 1.57 -17.53 -0.67
C ALA A 101 0.92 -16.28 -1.31
N ARG A 102 -0.17 -15.77 -0.75
CA ARG A 102 -0.86 -14.55 -1.21
C ARG A 102 -0.32 -13.27 -0.58
N PHE A 103 0.57 -13.39 0.40
CA PHE A 103 1.31 -12.28 0.98
C PHE A 103 2.67 -12.14 0.30
N VAL A 104 2.92 -11.01 -0.34
CA VAL A 104 4.13 -10.73 -1.13
C VAL A 104 4.87 -9.55 -0.51
N PRO A 105 5.90 -9.79 0.33
CA PRO A 105 6.72 -8.71 0.84
C PRO A 105 7.64 -8.14 -0.25
N VAL A 106 7.73 -6.82 -0.31
CA VAL A 106 8.62 -6.08 -1.21
C VAL A 106 9.39 -5.07 -0.39
N SER A 107 10.69 -5.30 -0.20
CA SER A 107 11.55 -4.34 0.49
C SER A 107 12.37 -3.52 -0.49
N LEU A 108 12.48 -2.21 -0.22
CA LEU A 108 13.36 -1.32 -0.97
C LEU A 108 14.82 -1.41 -0.55
N VAL A 109 15.10 -2.01 0.62
CA VAL A 109 16.43 -2.05 1.26
C VAL A 109 17.01 -0.63 1.32
N ASP A 110 16.21 0.30 1.87
CA ASP A 110 16.53 1.72 1.92
C ASP A 110 16.37 2.28 3.33
N GLY A 111 17.50 2.51 4.00
CA GLY A 111 17.55 3.03 5.36
C GLY A 111 17.54 4.57 5.47
N ARG A 112 17.33 5.30 4.38
CA ARG A 112 17.28 6.77 4.44
C ARG A 112 16.10 7.25 5.28
N ASN A 113 16.27 8.40 5.91
CA ASN A 113 15.23 9.06 6.71
C ASN A 113 14.26 9.84 5.80
N GLU A 114 13.56 9.13 4.94
CA GLU A 114 12.58 9.69 4.01
C GLU A 114 11.28 8.88 4.06
N PRO A 115 10.12 9.46 3.73
CA PRO A 115 8.88 8.73 3.56
C PRO A 115 8.99 7.58 2.55
N LEU A 116 8.33 6.45 2.85
CA LEU A 116 8.37 5.26 1.99
C LEU A 116 7.90 5.56 0.56
N SER A 117 6.86 6.39 0.40
CA SER A 117 6.34 6.79 -0.91
C SER A 117 7.40 7.51 -1.76
N ARG A 118 8.17 8.43 -1.15
CA ARG A 118 9.29 9.11 -1.84
C ARG A 118 10.41 8.15 -2.23
N LYS A 119 10.79 7.25 -1.32
CA LYS A 119 11.78 6.20 -1.62
C LYS A 119 11.36 5.35 -2.81
N LEU A 120 10.07 5.01 -2.88
CA LEU A 120 9.51 4.20 -3.94
C LEU A 120 9.48 4.96 -5.26
N LEU A 121 9.00 6.22 -5.27
CA LEU A 121 8.97 7.09 -6.45
C LEU A 121 10.37 7.35 -7.03
N ALA A 122 11.38 7.46 -6.18
CA ALA A 122 12.77 7.61 -6.61
C ALA A 122 13.36 6.35 -7.29
N ARG A 123 12.59 5.23 -7.37
CA ARG A 123 13.07 3.94 -7.87
C ARG A 123 12.19 3.37 -8.97
N PRO A 124 12.37 3.79 -10.23
CA PRO A 124 11.57 3.29 -11.37
C PRO A 124 11.59 1.76 -11.50
N GLY A 125 12.68 1.11 -11.11
CA GLY A 125 12.79 -0.35 -11.08
C GLY A 125 11.85 -1.00 -10.07
N ALA A 126 11.67 -0.41 -8.89
CA ALA A 126 10.74 -0.90 -7.88
C ALA A 126 9.27 -0.67 -8.32
N ILE A 127 8.97 0.49 -8.90
CA ILE A 127 7.64 0.78 -9.49
C ILE A 127 7.30 -0.29 -10.55
N ARG A 128 8.22 -0.54 -11.50
CA ARG A 128 8.03 -1.57 -12.53
C ARG A 128 7.80 -2.95 -11.91
N ARG A 129 8.60 -3.32 -10.91
CA ARG A 129 8.46 -4.61 -10.22
C ARG A 129 7.10 -4.76 -9.54
N ILE A 130 6.58 -3.69 -8.92
CA ILE A 130 5.25 -3.72 -8.29
C ILE A 130 4.16 -3.82 -9.37
N ARG A 131 4.27 -3.09 -10.47
CA ARG A 131 3.34 -3.23 -11.62
C ARG A 131 3.28 -4.68 -12.14
N GLU A 132 4.42 -5.34 -12.29
CA GLU A 132 4.51 -6.76 -12.68
C GLU A 132 3.83 -7.68 -11.66
N LEU A 133 4.05 -7.42 -10.37
CA LEU A 133 3.42 -8.19 -9.29
C LEU A 133 1.90 -7.97 -9.23
N VAL A 134 1.42 -6.78 -9.52
CA VAL A 134 -0.02 -6.45 -9.59
C VAL A 134 -0.70 -7.28 -10.68
N GLY A 135 -0.13 -7.35 -11.85
CA GLY A 135 -0.61 -8.12 -13.00
C GLY A 135 -1.92 -7.61 -13.59
N LYS A 136 -2.97 -7.48 -12.79
CA LYS A 136 -4.32 -7.04 -13.19
C LYS A 136 -4.70 -5.74 -12.51
N PRO A 137 -4.38 -4.58 -13.09
CA PRO A 137 -4.61 -3.28 -12.46
C PRO A 137 -6.11 -2.97 -12.22
N GLU A 138 -7.01 -3.54 -13.01
CA GLU A 138 -8.46 -3.39 -12.87
C GLU A 138 -9.02 -4.02 -11.57
N PHE A 139 -8.26 -4.91 -10.92
CA PHE A 139 -8.60 -5.54 -9.64
C PHE A 139 -7.63 -5.14 -8.53
N ALA A 140 -6.89 -4.05 -8.72
CA ALA A 140 -5.87 -3.62 -7.79
C ALA A 140 -6.16 -2.24 -7.21
N MET A 141 -5.66 -2.01 -5.99
CA MET A 141 -5.67 -0.71 -5.35
C MET A 141 -4.46 -0.53 -4.44
N ILE A 142 -4.10 0.72 -4.16
CA ILE A 142 -3.15 1.06 -3.12
C ILE A 142 -3.91 1.29 -1.81
N LEU A 143 -3.38 0.74 -0.71
CA LEU A 143 -3.79 1.05 0.65
C LEU A 143 -2.68 1.87 1.31
N PRO A 144 -2.84 3.20 1.42
CA PRO A 144 -1.87 4.09 2.05
C PRO A 144 -2.12 4.20 3.56
N PHE A 145 -1.19 4.81 4.28
CA PHE A 145 -1.40 5.27 5.65
C PHE A 145 -1.97 6.71 5.69
N CYS A 146 -1.44 7.59 4.86
CA CYS A 146 -1.91 8.96 4.71
C CYS A 146 -2.00 9.34 3.23
N MET A 147 -2.56 10.51 2.94
CA MET A 147 -2.69 11.03 1.59
C MET A 147 -2.01 12.39 1.49
N THR A 148 -0.96 12.45 0.68
CA THR A 148 -0.25 13.67 0.28
C THR A 148 -0.03 13.68 -1.22
N ALA A 149 0.66 14.68 -1.75
CA ALA A 149 1.04 14.71 -3.16
C ALA A 149 1.93 13.51 -3.57
N ASP A 150 2.71 12.96 -2.62
CA ASP A 150 3.54 11.78 -2.86
C ASP A 150 2.68 10.54 -3.15
N GLU A 151 1.57 10.35 -2.43
CA GLU A 151 0.65 9.23 -2.64
C GLU A 151 -0.16 9.40 -3.94
N VAL A 152 -0.52 10.62 -4.32
CA VAL A 152 -1.12 10.91 -5.63
C VAL A 152 -0.16 10.51 -6.75
N ALA A 153 1.08 10.99 -6.70
CA ALA A 153 2.12 10.66 -7.69
C ALA A 153 2.39 9.14 -7.72
N LEU A 154 2.33 8.46 -6.57
CA LEU A 154 2.49 7.01 -6.49
C LEU A 154 1.35 6.26 -7.18
N ALA A 155 0.10 6.70 -7.02
CA ALA A 155 -1.04 6.12 -7.71
C ALA A 155 -0.89 6.23 -9.24
N GLU A 156 -0.49 7.39 -9.73
CA GLU A 156 -0.20 7.62 -11.15
C GLU A 156 0.97 6.76 -11.63
N ALA A 157 2.08 6.75 -10.87
CA ALA A 157 3.25 5.94 -11.19
C ALA A 157 2.97 4.43 -11.21
N LEU A 158 2.08 3.92 -10.39
CA LEU A 158 1.67 2.50 -10.40
C LEU A 158 0.54 2.21 -11.39
N GLY A 159 -0.21 3.23 -11.82
CA GLY A 159 -1.35 3.08 -12.73
C GLY A 159 -2.54 2.37 -12.10
N ILE A 160 -2.71 2.48 -10.77
CA ILE A 160 -3.81 1.87 -10.01
C ILE A 160 -4.41 2.86 -9.03
N PRO A 161 -5.72 2.77 -8.73
CA PRO A 161 -6.38 3.68 -7.79
C PRO A 161 -5.87 3.50 -6.36
N ILE A 162 -6.08 4.53 -5.54
CA ILE A 162 -5.68 4.54 -4.13
C ILE A 162 -6.89 4.71 -3.21
N TYR A 163 -6.86 4.01 -2.07
CA TYR A 163 -7.87 4.16 -1.02
C TYR A 163 -7.63 5.46 -0.24
N GLY A 164 -8.14 6.56 -0.77
CA GLY A 164 -7.99 7.88 -0.18
C GLY A 164 -8.62 8.97 -1.03
N SER A 165 -8.77 10.15 -0.45
CA SER A 165 -9.27 11.35 -1.13
C SER A 165 -8.10 12.15 -1.72
N ASP A 166 -8.38 12.94 -2.74
CA ASP A 166 -7.42 13.93 -3.24
C ASP A 166 -7.06 14.93 -2.12
N PRO A 167 -5.78 15.05 -1.75
CA PRO A 167 -5.35 15.97 -0.69
C PRO A 167 -5.38 17.45 -1.14
N GLY A 168 -5.37 17.73 -2.46
CA GLY A 168 -5.30 19.08 -3.00
C GLY A 168 -6.34 20.04 -2.41
N PRO A 169 -7.65 19.71 -2.38
CA PRO A 169 -8.67 20.58 -1.78
C PRO A 169 -8.52 20.79 -0.27
N GLN A 170 -7.88 19.87 0.43
CA GLN A 170 -7.67 19.97 1.87
C GLN A 170 -6.44 20.84 2.20
N LEU A 171 -5.37 20.72 1.41
CA LEU A 171 -4.17 21.55 1.56
C LEU A 171 -4.49 23.01 1.24
N ALA A 172 -5.22 23.30 0.17
CA ALA A 172 -5.63 24.66 -0.18
C ALA A 172 -6.42 25.35 0.96
N ARG A 173 -7.25 24.61 1.71
CA ARG A 173 -7.99 25.15 2.87
C ARG A 173 -7.11 25.43 4.10
N LEU A 174 -5.93 24.83 4.19
CA LEU A 174 -4.99 25.06 5.28
C LEU A 174 -4.07 26.24 4.99
N GLU A 175 -3.77 26.49 3.72
CA GLU A 175 -2.97 27.64 3.26
C GLU A 175 -3.77 28.97 3.34
N ASP A 176 -5.11 28.90 3.31
CA ASP A 176 -6.01 30.06 3.43
C ASP A 176 -6.32 30.47 4.91
N ARG A 177 -5.64 29.89 5.90
CA ARG A 177 -5.79 30.23 7.34
C ARG A 177 -4.54 30.84 7.93
#